data_df6467116a1065c8d8e7f478f9255f13
#
_entry.id   df6467116a1065c8d8e7f478f9255f13
#
_cell.length_a   1.000
_cell.length_b   1.000
_cell.length_c   1.000
_cell.angle_alpha   90.00
_cell.angle_beta   90.00
_cell.angle_gamma   90.00
#
_symmetry.space_group_name_H-M   'P 1'
#
loop_
_entity.id
_entity.type
_entity.pdbx_description
1 polymer ?
#
loop_
_entity_poly.entity_id
_entity_poly.type
_entity_poly.pdbx_seq_one_letter_code
_entity_poly.pdbx_strand_id
1 'polypeptide(L)'
;MPFKSGDTVEFRQPSDQPEQPPSADRTRYDLSRIVGASGALKHVLKIVKKVARSNSTVLIRGETGTGKELVAGAIHYGSHRADRAFVKVNSAALQENLLESELFGHEKGAFTGADRIRIGRFEQADGGTLFLDEVGDMSPSTQAKILRVLQEQEFERLGGTRAIKVDVRIIAATNRNLGQMVQDGRFRKDLVYRLHVVSIDMPPLHHRKDDIPLLAQHFLHRFAAESGKHLDGIGPDAVKVLMCHDWPGNIRELENVIERAVLLSEGPLVTVADLQIGESLAWTAEHDRTPAVRIPPSGISLEEIERQALLEALRMSNWVQKDAALLLGISPRVMSYKLKVLRIDTPNGRQKGTAELSTDPE
;
A
#
# COMPACT_ATOMS: atom_id res chain seq x y z
N MET A 1 40.55 61.42 -5.00
CA MET A 1 41.00 60.06 -4.65
C MET A 1 40.14 59.12 -5.45
N PRO A 2 40.75 58.24 -6.29
CA PRO A 2 40.03 57.42 -7.25
C PRO A 2 39.56 56.10 -6.62
N PHE A 3 38.37 55.67 -7.05
CA PHE A 3 37.80 54.36 -6.72
C PHE A 3 38.66 53.24 -7.31
N LYS A 4 39.05 52.27 -6.47
CA LYS A 4 39.71 51.04 -6.90
C LYS A 4 38.65 50.08 -7.51
N SER A 5 38.84 49.81 -8.78
CA SER A 5 38.20 48.71 -9.53
C SER A 5 38.86 47.39 -9.10
N GLY A 6 38.06 46.32 -8.97
CA GLY A 6 38.52 44.94 -9.06
C GLY A 6 38.13 44.04 -7.93
N ASP A 7 36.82 43.71 -7.81
CA ASP A 7 36.39 42.45 -7.22
C ASP A 7 35.55 41.73 -8.25
N THR A 8 36.24 40.90 -9.03
CA THR A 8 35.58 39.92 -9.94
C THR A 8 35.04 38.80 -9.07
N VAL A 9 33.72 38.77 -8.89
CA VAL A 9 33.06 37.64 -8.29
C VAL A 9 33.11 36.49 -9.31
N GLU A 10 34.04 35.56 -9.09
CA GLU A 10 34.05 34.28 -9.83
C GLU A 10 32.76 33.50 -9.48
N PHE A 11 31.84 33.48 -10.41
CA PHE A 11 30.74 32.52 -10.39
C PHE A 11 31.34 31.11 -10.58
N ARG A 12 31.47 30.35 -9.49
CA ARG A 12 31.70 28.92 -9.56
C ARG A 12 30.60 28.31 -10.41
N GLN A 13 30.95 27.77 -11.57
CA GLN A 13 30.08 26.91 -12.35
C GLN A 13 29.73 25.70 -11.49
N PRO A 14 28.45 25.24 -11.44
CA PRO A 14 28.12 23.99 -10.82
C PRO A 14 28.90 22.88 -11.53
N SER A 15 29.64 22.08 -10.78
CA SER A 15 30.34 20.92 -11.29
C SER A 15 29.35 19.94 -11.89
N ASP A 16 29.43 19.71 -13.20
CA ASP A 16 28.63 18.76 -14.02
C ASP A 16 28.97 17.28 -13.72
N GLN A 17 29.36 16.94 -12.52
CA GLN A 17 29.46 15.55 -12.10
C GLN A 17 28.18 15.14 -11.39
N PRO A 18 27.49 14.08 -11.85
CA PRO A 18 26.35 13.54 -11.11
C PRO A 18 26.83 13.16 -9.71
N GLU A 19 26.17 13.71 -8.69
CA GLU A 19 26.45 13.37 -7.30
C GLU A 19 26.38 11.85 -7.15
N GLN A 20 27.47 11.24 -6.68
CA GLN A 20 27.48 9.81 -6.37
C GLN A 20 26.39 9.54 -5.34
N PRO A 21 25.54 8.49 -5.54
CA PRO A 21 24.49 8.17 -4.61
C PRO A 21 25.10 7.97 -3.21
N PRO A 22 24.49 8.54 -2.16
CA PRO A 22 25.00 8.42 -0.81
C PRO A 22 25.16 6.94 -0.44
N SER A 23 26.24 6.57 0.18
CA SER A 23 26.59 5.20 0.59
C SER A 23 25.47 4.52 1.40
N ALA A 24 24.64 5.31 2.10
CA ALA A 24 23.46 4.88 2.84
C ALA A 24 22.39 4.23 1.98
N ASP A 25 22.11 4.76 0.77
CA ASP A 25 21.09 4.21 -0.13
C ASP A 25 21.51 2.84 -0.69
N ARG A 26 22.78 2.67 -1.05
CA ARG A 26 23.30 1.38 -1.51
C ARG A 26 23.15 0.29 -0.45
N THR A 27 23.36 0.65 0.81
CA THR A 27 23.21 -0.28 1.94
C THR A 27 21.74 -0.62 2.19
N ARG A 28 20.83 0.33 2.01
CA ARG A 28 19.38 0.14 2.21
C ARG A 28 18.78 -0.90 1.25
N TYR A 29 19.23 -0.92 0.01
CA TYR A 29 18.68 -1.76 -1.06
C TYR A 29 19.50 -3.04 -1.33
N ASP A 30 20.41 -3.42 -0.45
CA ASP A 30 21.10 -4.70 -0.56
C ASP A 30 20.12 -5.87 -0.45
N LEU A 31 20.22 -6.82 -1.38
CA LEU A 31 19.41 -8.04 -1.41
C LEU A 31 19.48 -8.85 -0.10
N SER A 32 20.62 -8.79 0.59
CA SER A 32 20.83 -9.46 1.89
C SER A 32 19.97 -8.88 3.01
N ARG A 33 19.48 -7.65 2.84
CA ARG A 33 18.63 -6.94 3.81
C ARG A 33 17.13 -7.14 3.57
N ILE A 34 16.74 -7.79 2.48
CA ILE A 34 15.35 -8.17 2.26
C ILE A 34 15.03 -9.33 3.20
N VAL A 35 14.29 -9.03 4.26
CA VAL A 35 13.94 -9.99 5.32
C VAL A 35 12.86 -10.94 4.82
N GLY A 36 13.13 -12.24 4.96
CA GLY A 36 12.19 -13.32 4.67
C GLY A 36 12.90 -14.60 4.23
N ALA A 37 12.26 -15.74 4.48
CA ALA A 37 12.79 -17.06 4.20
C ALA A 37 11.84 -17.92 3.34
N SER A 38 10.62 -17.41 3.06
CA SER A 38 9.61 -18.15 2.30
C SER A 38 10.05 -18.52 0.89
N GLY A 39 9.53 -19.62 0.39
CA GLY A 39 9.79 -20.09 -0.99
C GLY A 39 9.36 -19.07 -2.04
N ALA A 40 8.23 -18.40 -1.81
CA ALA A 40 7.71 -17.38 -2.70
C ALA A 40 8.67 -16.19 -2.84
N LEU A 41 9.18 -15.66 -1.72
CA LEU A 41 10.15 -14.58 -1.72
C LEU A 41 11.49 -15.02 -2.35
N LYS A 42 11.98 -16.20 -2.03
CA LYS A 42 13.21 -16.75 -2.66
C LYS A 42 13.10 -16.83 -4.17
N HIS A 43 11.91 -17.20 -4.70
CA HIS A 43 11.68 -17.22 -6.15
C HIS A 43 11.80 -15.80 -6.75
N VAL A 44 11.17 -14.80 -6.14
CA VAL A 44 11.29 -13.39 -6.53
C VAL A 44 12.75 -12.93 -6.55
N LEU A 45 13.50 -13.18 -5.45
CA LEU A 45 14.91 -12.77 -5.35
C LEU A 45 15.80 -13.44 -6.39
N LYS A 46 15.48 -14.70 -6.80
CA LYS A 46 16.17 -15.38 -7.90
C LYS A 46 15.94 -14.68 -9.25
N ILE A 47 14.73 -14.20 -9.51
CA ILE A 47 14.42 -13.42 -10.72
C ILE A 47 15.14 -12.06 -10.65
N VAL A 48 15.07 -11.36 -9.52
CA VAL A 48 15.75 -10.07 -9.30
C VAL A 48 17.24 -10.16 -9.64
N LYS A 49 17.95 -11.18 -9.12
CA LYS A 49 19.39 -11.40 -9.40
C LYS A 49 19.68 -11.59 -10.90
N LYS A 50 18.80 -12.25 -11.65
CA LYS A 50 18.96 -12.43 -13.10
C LYS A 50 18.71 -11.14 -13.87
N VAL A 51 17.62 -10.44 -13.54
CA VAL A 51 17.17 -9.25 -14.24
C VAL A 51 18.05 -8.03 -13.93
N ALA A 52 18.64 -7.97 -12.75
CA ALA A 52 19.56 -6.89 -12.38
C ALA A 52 20.67 -6.70 -13.41
N ARG A 53 21.21 -7.79 -13.96
CA ARG A 53 22.31 -7.78 -14.94
C ARG A 53 21.91 -7.35 -16.37
N SER A 54 20.61 -7.17 -16.65
CA SER A 54 20.11 -6.72 -17.94
C SER A 54 19.71 -5.25 -17.89
N ASN A 55 19.61 -4.58 -19.06
CA ASN A 55 19.03 -3.24 -19.19
C ASN A 55 17.53 -3.27 -19.51
N SER A 56 16.91 -4.46 -19.49
CA SER A 56 15.49 -4.62 -19.80
C SER A 56 14.61 -3.84 -18.84
N THR A 57 13.48 -3.35 -19.36
CA THR A 57 12.41 -2.78 -18.53
C THR A 57 11.80 -3.86 -17.64
N VAL A 58 11.54 -3.51 -16.40
CA VAL A 58 10.97 -4.42 -15.39
C VAL A 58 9.66 -3.86 -14.89
N LEU A 59 8.62 -4.68 -14.88
CA LEU A 59 7.33 -4.36 -14.27
C LEU A 59 7.16 -5.17 -12.98
N ILE A 60 7.11 -4.48 -11.84
CA ILE A 60 6.87 -5.08 -10.53
C ILE A 60 5.40 -4.93 -10.18
N ARG A 61 4.69 -6.06 -10.03
CA ARG A 61 3.28 -6.07 -9.66
C ARG A 61 3.12 -6.58 -8.23
N GLY A 62 2.13 -6.08 -7.53
CA GLY A 62 1.79 -6.56 -6.19
C GLY A 62 1.03 -5.51 -5.39
N GLU A 63 0.36 -5.96 -4.36
CA GLU A 63 -0.42 -5.12 -3.47
C GLU A 63 0.42 -4.01 -2.83
N THR A 64 -0.27 -2.98 -2.34
CA THR A 64 0.38 -1.91 -1.58
C THR A 64 1.06 -2.48 -0.32
N GLY A 65 2.26 -1.97 -0.01
CA GLY A 65 3.00 -2.42 1.18
C GLY A 65 3.75 -3.75 1.05
N THR A 66 3.81 -4.39 -0.14
CA THR A 66 4.54 -5.66 -0.34
C THR A 66 6.05 -5.53 -0.48
N GLY A 67 6.58 -4.28 -0.59
CA GLY A 67 8.01 -4.02 -0.72
C GLY A 67 8.50 -3.85 -2.17
N LYS A 68 7.64 -3.43 -3.11
CA LYS A 68 7.99 -3.18 -4.53
C LYS A 68 9.18 -2.25 -4.69
N GLU A 69 9.26 -1.16 -3.90
CA GLU A 69 10.38 -0.21 -3.92
C GLU A 69 11.71 -0.85 -3.53
N LEU A 70 11.72 -1.72 -2.50
CA LEU A 70 12.93 -2.42 -2.07
C LEU A 70 13.46 -3.34 -3.19
N VAL A 71 12.56 -4.00 -3.90
CA VAL A 71 12.92 -4.85 -5.05
C VAL A 71 13.44 -4.00 -6.21
N ALA A 72 12.83 -2.86 -6.51
CA ALA A 72 13.32 -1.94 -7.53
C ALA A 72 14.74 -1.43 -7.22
N GLY A 73 14.99 -1.02 -5.98
CA GLY A 73 16.32 -0.63 -5.52
C GLY A 73 17.32 -1.77 -5.61
N ALA A 74 16.94 -3.00 -5.21
CA ALA A 74 17.80 -4.16 -5.32
C ALA A 74 18.17 -4.52 -6.79
N ILE A 75 17.25 -4.28 -7.74
CA ILE A 75 17.54 -4.43 -9.17
C ILE A 75 18.55 -3.38 -9.64
N HIS A 76 18.38 -2.12 -9.24
CA HIS A 76 19.30 -1.05 -9.61
C HIS A 76 20.70 -1.28 -9.04
N TYR A 77 20.83 -1.45 -7.72
CA TYR A 77 22.13 -1.61 -7.05
C TYR A 77 22.82 -2.96 -7.34
N GLY A 78 22.08 -3.94 -7.84
CA GLY A 78 22.60 -5.20 -8.39
C GLY A 78 22.99 -5.14 -9.87
N SER A 79 22.88 -3.99 -10.52
CA SER A 79 23.09 -3.80 -11.97
C SER A 79 24.42 -3.15 -12.31
N HIS A 80 24.74 -3.06 -13.60
CA HIS A 80 25.88 -2.30 -14.12
C HIS A 80 25.74 -0.77 -13.91
N ARG A 81 24.55 -0.30 -13.51
CA ARG A 81 24.26 1.11 -13.22
C ARG A 81 24.23 1.40 -11.71
N ALA A 82 24.78 0.51 -10.88
CA ALA A 82 24.73 0.62 -9.42
C ALA A 82 25.36 1.92 -8.86
N ASP A 83 26.35 2.47 -9.58
CA ASP A 83 27.04 3.72 -9.21
C ASP A 83 26.43 4.95 -9.93
N ARG A 84 25.33 4.78 -10.65
CA ARG A 84 24.61 5.85 -11.33
C ARG A 84 23.36 6.26 -10.55
N ALA A 85 22.69 7.32 -11.01
CA ALA A 85 21.50 7.83 -10.35
C ALA A 85 20.38 6.79 -10.30
N PHE A 86 19.75 6.66 -9.13
CA PHE A 86 18.49 5.95 -8.91
C PHE A 86 17.41 6.97 -8.56
N VAL A 87 16.67 7.40 -9.57
CA VAL A 87 15.62 8.42 -9.43
C VAL A 87 14.28 7.74 -9.23
N LYS A 88 13.51 8.19 -8.24
CA LYS A 88 12.19 7.62 -7.89
C LYS A 88 11.10 8.64 -8.11
N VAL A 89 9.98 8.21 -8.70
CA VAL A 89 8.77 9.02 -8.87
C VAL A 89 7.56 8.16 -8.51
N ASN A 90 6.71 8.69 -7.63
CA ASN A 90 5.42 8.08 -7.33
C ASN A 90 4.33 8.85 -8.09
N SER A 91 3.64 8.15 -9.01
CA SER A 91 2.64 8.76 -9.89
C SER A 91 1.31 9.04 -9.17
N ALA A 92 1.02 8.35 -8.08
CA ALA A 92 -0.20 8.56 -7.29
C ALA A 92 -0.11 9.78 -6.37
N ALA A 93 1.10 10.25 -6.04
CA ALA A 93 1.30 11.32 -5.07
C ALA A 93 1.10 12.74 -5.64
N LEU A 94 1.00 12.89 -6.97
CA LEU A 94 1.01 14.18 -7.66
C LEU A 94 -0.19 14.33 -8.59
N GLN A 95 -0.70 15.57 -8.69
CA GLN A 95 -1.67 15.92 -9.74
C GLN A 95 -1.01 15.82 -11.13
N GLU A 96 -1.80 15.57 -12.18
CA GLU A 96 -1.32 15.31 -13.53
C GLU A 96 -0.29 16.33 -14.04
N ASN A 97 -0.61 17.63 -13.99
CA ASN A 97 0.27 18.69 -14.46
C ASN A 97 1.60 18.74 -13.68
N LEU A 98 1.55 18.47 -12.37
CA LEU A 98 2.73 18.41 -11.52
C LEU A 98 3.57 17.17 -11.82
N LEU A 99 2.92 16.02 -12.06
CA LEU A 99 3.60 14.78 -12.42
C LEU A 99 4.35 14.94 -13.75
N GLU A 100 3.71 15.52 -14.77
CA GLU A 100 4.37 15.78 -16.04
C GLU A 100 5.54 16.74 -15.91
N SER A 101 5.37 17.82 -15.13
CA SER A 101 6.45 18.77 -14.84
C SER A 101 7.61 18.15 -14.05
N GLU A 102 7.32 17.22 -13.12
CA GLU A 102 8.37 16.45 -12.43
C GLU A 102 9.09 15.50 -13.40
N LEU A 103 8.36 14.73 -14.20
CA LEU A 103 8.93 13.72 -15.08
C LEU A 103 9.78 14.34 -16.20
N PHE A 104 9.22 15.31 -16.93
CA PHE A 104 9.80 15.84 -18.17
C PHE A 104 10.48 17.20 -17.97
N GLY A 105 10.26 17.87 -16.83
CA GLY A 105 10.70 19.24 -16.62
C GLY A 105 9.87 20.25 -17.40
N HIS A 106 10.18 21.52 -17.27
CA HIS A 106 9.49 22.58 -18.00
C HIS A 106 10.43 23.74 -18.36
N GLU A 107 10.13 24.39 -19.47
CA GLU A 107 10.74 25.67 -19.85
C GLU A 107 10.06 26.83 -19.13
N LYS A 108 10.78 27.96 -19.02
CA LYS A 108 10.21 29.18 -18.46
C LYS A 108 8.98 29.62 -19.28
N GLY A 109 7.87 29.86 -18.57
CA GLY A 109 6.59 30.28 -19.19
C GLY A 109 5.72 29.14 -19.72
N ALA A 110 6.06 27.87 -19.46
CA ALA A 110 5.29 26.70 -19.90
C ALA A 110 3.85 26.68 -19.34
N PHE A 111 3.65 27.22 -18.14
CA PHE A 111 2.34 27.39 -17.49
C PHE A 111 2.40 28.52 -16.47
N THR A 112 1.26 28.91 -15.92
CA THR A 112 1.17 29.95 -14.87
C THR A 112 1.95 29.50 -13.62
N GLY A 113 3.03 30.26 -13.28
CA GLY A 113 3.96 29.91 -12.18
C GLY A 113 5.25 29.22 -12.62
N ALA A 114 5.47 29.01 -13.91
CA ALA A 114 6.73 28.49 -14.46
C ALA A 114 7.76 29.64 -14.64
N ASP A 115 8.24 30.20 -13.54
CA ASP A 115 9.12 31.39 -13.54
C ASP A 115 10.55 31.10 -14.00
N ARG A 116 10.97 29.83 -13.94
CA ARG A 116 12.32 29.35 -14.28
C ARG A 116 12.25 27.99 -14.97
N ILE A 117 13.33 27.61 -15.66
CA ILE A 117 13.51 26.27 -16.22
C ILE A 117 13.65 25.27 -15.07
N ARG A 118 13.03 24.09 -15.22
CA ARG A 118 13.16 22.97 -14.29
C ARG A 118 13.60 21.70 -15.02
N ILE A 119 14.65 21.08 -14.52
CA ILE A 119 15.15 19.78 -15.01
C ILE A 119 14.21 18.67 -14.53
N GLY A 120 13.77 17.81 -15.47
CA GLY A 120 12.88 16.68 -15.20
C GLY A 120 13.62 15.46 -14.65
N ARG A 121 12.84 14.50 -14.12
CA ARG A 121 13.36 13.24 -13.57
C ARG A 121 14.02 12.35 -14.63
N PHE A 122 13.57 12.39 -15.88
CA PHE A 122 14.23 11.69 -16.97
C PHE A 122 15.64 12.21 -17.22
N GLU A 123 15.85 13.52 -17.21
CA GLU A 123 17.18 14.11 -17.32
C GLU A 123 18.07 13.77 -16.12
N GLN A 124 17.51 13.83 -14.89
CA GLN A 124 18.22 13.46 -13.65
C GLN A 124 18.64 11.98 -13.63
N ALA A 125 17.88 11.12 -14.30
CA ALA A 125 18.14 9.69 -14.36
C ALA A 125 19.04 9.29 -15.56
N ASP A 126 19.54 10.24 -16.34
CA ASP A 126 20.36 9.94 -17.51
C ASP A 126 21.61 9.13 -17.15
N GLY A 127 21.87 8.07 -17.90
CA GLY A 127 22.90 7.05 -17.61
C GLY A 127 22.56 6.12 -16.44
N GLY A 128 21.45 6.36 -15.72
CA GLY A 128 21.03 5.66 -14.51
C GLY A 128 19.75 4.85 -14.66
N THR A 129 18.92 4.88 -13.61
CA THR A 129 17.65 4.15 -13.54
C THR A 129 16.54 5.06 -13.01
N LEU A 130 15.38 5.06 -13.66
CA LEU A 130 14.17 5.71 -13.20
C LEU A 130 13.18 4.65 -12.69
N PHE A 131 12.79 4.76 -11.44
CA PHE A 131 11.73 3.95 -10.83
C PHE A 131 10.42 4.73 -10.84
N LEU A 132 9.45 4.19 -11.58
CA LEU A 132 8.08 4.72 -11.69
C LEU A 132 7.16 3.88 -10.81
N ASP A 133 6.79 4.41 -9.65
CA ASP A 133 5.85 3.73 -8.76
C ASP A 133 4.41 4.11 -9.08
N GLU A 134 3.49 3.15 -8.94
CA GLU A 134 2.06 3.25 -9.22
C GLU A 134 1.74 3.79 -10.62
N VAL A 135 2.37 3.19 -11.66
CA VAL A 135 2.16 3.59 -13.07
C VAL A 135 0.70 3.50 -13.53
N GLY A 136 -0.12 2.69 -12.87
CA GLY A 136 -1.56 2.60 -13.14
C GLY A 136 -2.34 3.88 -12.82
N ASP A 137 -1.75 4.84 -12.11
CA ASP A 137 -2.40 6.12 -11.77
C ASP A 137 -2.11 7.26 -12.77
N MET A 138 -1.28 6.98 -13.77
CA MET A 138 -0.90 7.98 -14.79
C MET A 138 -2.07 8.29 -15.74
N SER A 139 -2.21 9.57 -16.09
CA SER A 139 -3.15 10.03 -17.11
C SER A 139 -2.79 9.52 -18.51
N PRO A 140 -3.75 9.42 -19.42
CA PRO A 140 -3.48 9.03 -20.82
C PRO A 140 -2.43 9.92 -21.51
N SER A 141 -2.34 11.21 -21.18
CA SER A 141 -1.35 12.13 -21.75
C SER A 141 0.06 11.78 -21.27
N THR A 142 0.23 11.56 -19.96
CA THR A 142 1.50 11.12 -19.37
C THR A 142 1.94 9.77 -19.93
N GLN A 143 0.99 8.82 -20.08
CA GLN A 143 1.26 7.51 -20.68
C GLN A 143 1.82 7.63 -22.11
N ALA A 144 1.28 8.54 -22.94
CA ALA A 144 1.75 8.76 -24.31
C ALA A 144 3.19 9.31 -24.35
N LYS A 145 3.50 10.27 -23.45
CA LYS A 145 4.85 10.84 -23.35
C LYS A 145 5.88 9.82 -22.88
N ILE A 146 5.54 9.00 -21.86
CA ILE A 146 6.42 7.91 -21.38
C ILE A 146 6.66 6.89 -22.49
N LEU A 147 5.63 6.53 -23.26
CA LEU A 147 5.79 5.61 -24.38
C LEU A 147 6.81 6.13 -25.40
N ARG A 148 6.75 7.43 -25.74
CA ARG A 148 7.73 8.07 -26.63
C ARG A 148 9.15 7.94 -26.08
N VAL A 149 9.37 8.23 -24.79
CA VAL A 149 10.69 8.06 -24.17
C VAL A 149 11.18 6.61 -24.23
N LEU A 150 10.30 5.63 -23.98
CA LEU A 150 10.64 4.21 -24.04
C LEU A 150 10.97 3.71 -25.47
N GLN A 151 10.46 4.39 -26.50
CA GLN A 151 10.65 4.01 -27.91
C GLN A 151 11.83 4.73 -28.54
N GLU A 152 11.92 6.05 -28.34
CA GLU A 152 12.82 6.95 -29.05
C GLU A 152 14.03 7.36 -28.19
N GLN A 153 13.98 7.10 -26.87
CA GLN A 153 15.00 7.54 -25.91
C GLN A 153 15.19 9.07 -25.91
N GLU A 154 14.12 9.80 -26.24
CA GLU A 154 14.11 11.26 -26.23
C GLU A 154 12.74 11.79 -25.81
N PHE A 155 12.71 13.03 -25.34
CA PHE A 155 11.50 13.75 -24.98
C PHE A 155 11.73 15.26 -25.09
N GLU A 156 10.65 16.02 -24.92
CA GLU A 156 10.65 17.48 -24.88
C GLU A 156 10.16 17.95 -23.52
N ARG A 157 10.76 19.01 -22.96
CA ARG A 157 10.23 19.67 -21.76
C ARG A 157 8.86 20.28 -22.04
N LEU A 158 8.05 20.43 -21.00
CA LEU A 158 6.77 21.13 -21.13
C LEU A 158 7.01 22.57 -21.59
N GLY A 159 6.27 22.97 -22.63
CA GLY A 159 6.44 24.29 -23.26
C GLY A 159 7.69 24.46 -24.12
N GLY A 160 8.50 23.42 -24.26
CA GLY A 160 9.68 23.40 -25.11
C GLY A 160 9.46 22.62 -26.42
N THR A 161 10.36 22.82 -27.40
CA THR A 161 10.36 22.10 -28.67
C THR A 161 11.70 21.39 -28.93
N ARG A 162 12.63 21.47 -27.97
CA ARG A 162 13.94 20.84 -28.09
C ARG A 162 13.87 19.41 -27.63
N ALA A 163 14.20 18.44 -28.49
CA ALA A 163 14.37 17.05 -28.14
C ALA A 163 15.61 16.86 -27.24
N ILE A 164 15.44 16.17 -26.14
CA ILE A 164 16.46 15.81 -25.14
C ILE A 164 16.61 14.31 -25.18
N LYS A 165 17.79 13.82 -25.54
CA LYS A 165 18.12 12.38 -25.56
C LYS A 165 18.59 11.94 -24.19
N VAL A 166 18.14 10.74 -23.77
CA VAL A 166 18.50 10.14 -22.48
C VAL A 166 18.65 8.63 -22.61
N ASP A 167 19.61 8.07 -21.86
CA ASP A 167 19.79 6.62 -21.69
C ASP A 167 19.34 6.21 -20.30
N VAL A 168 18.06 5.92 -20.10
CA VAL A 168 17.48 5.62 -18.79
C VAL A 168 16.93 4.20 -18.77
N ARG A 169 17.37 3.40 -17.80
CA ARG A 169 16.73 2.13 -17.49
C ARG A 169 15.43 2.37 -16.71
N ILE A 170 14.32 1.77 -17.15
CA ILE A 170 13.02 1.92 -16.50
C ILE A 170 12.69 0.70 -15.66
N ILE A 171 12.30 0.93 -14.40
CA ILE A 171 11.65 -0.04 -13.52
C ILE A 171 10.29 0.57 -13.15
N ALA A 172 9.21 -0.12 -13.47
CA ALA A 172 7.85 0.32 -13.19
C ALA A 172 7.22 -0.56 -12.10
N ALA A 173 6.36 0.02 -11.25
CA ALA A 173 5.59 -0.73 -10.27
C ALA A 173 4.12 -0.33 -10.28
N THR A 174 3.25 -1.28 -9.94
CA THR A 174 1.80 -1.03 -9.79
C THR A 174 1.13 -2.07 -8.91
N ASN A 175 0.09 -1.66 -8.19
CA ASN A 175 -0.86 -2.52 -7.51
C ASN A 175 -2.10 -2.81 -8.38
N ARG A 176 -2.29 -2.08 -9.49
CA ARG A 176 -3.48 -2.19 -10.36
C ARG A 176 -3.33 -3.28 -11.41
N ASN A 177 -4.45 -3.85 -11.83
CA ASN A 177 -4.51 -4.77 -12.96
C ASN A 177 -4.48 -3.98 -14.28
N LEU A 178 -3.29 -3.82 -14.87
CA LEU A 178 -3.14 -3.09 -16.13
C LEU A 178 -3.91 -3.75 -17.29
N GLY A 179 -4.10 -5.07 -17.27
CA GLY A 179 -4.87 -5.77 -18.29
C GLY A 179 -6.34 -5.35 -18.29
N GLN A 180 -6.95 -5.26 -17.11
CA GLN A 180 -8.31 -4.74 -16.94
C GLN A 180 -8.40 -3.27 -17.35
N MET A 181 -7.42 -2.46 -16.95
CA MET A 181 -7.39 -1.04 -17.30
C MET A 181 -7.27 -0.79 -18.82
N VAL A 182 -6.62 -1.69 -19.56
CA VAL A 182 -6.58 -1.64 -21.03
C VAL A 182 -7.96 -1.92 -21.61
N GLN A 183 -8.68 -2.92 -21.08
CA GLN A 183 -10.05 -3.22 -21.50
C GLN A 183 -11.01 -2.05 -21.24
N ASP A 184 -10.83 -1.38 -20.09
CA ASP A 184 -11.62 -0.21 -19.70
C ASP A 184 -11.20 1.09 -20.45
N GLY A 185 -10.19 1.06 -21.31
CA GLY A 185 -9.67 2.24 -22.03
C GLY A 185 -8.91 3.23 -21.16
N ARG A 186 -8.57 2.88 -19.91
CA ARG A 186 -7.86 3.73 -18.92
C ARG A 186 -6.35 3.62 -19.02
N PHE A 187 -5.82 2.58 -19.67
CA PHE A 187 -4.39 2.39 -19.88
C PHE A 187 -4.10 1.97 -21.32
N ARG A 188 -3.01 2.48 -21.89
CA ARG A 188 -2.64 2.19 -23.30
C ARG A 188 -2.02 0.80 -23.42
N LYS A 189 -2.51 0.03 -24.36
CA LYS A 189 -2.03 -1.32 -24.66
C LYS A 189 -0.57 -1.34 -25.11
N ASP A 190 -0.17 -0.38 -25.93
CA ASP A 190 1.20 -0.25 -26.43
C ASP A 190 2.22 0.02 -25.31
N LEU A 191 1.85 0.86 -24.33
CA LEU A 191 2.68 1.12 -23.16
C LEU A 191 2.84 -0.14 -22.28
N VAL A 192 1.76 -0.93 -22.09
CA VAL A 192 1.86 -2.20 -21.34
C VAL A 192 2.93 -3.10 -21.97
N TYR A 193 2.94 -3.28 -23.29
CA TYR A 193 3.93 -4.13 -23.95
C TYR A 193 5.38 -3.63 -23.78
N ARG A 194 5.59 -2.33 -23.71
CA ARG A 194 6.92 -1.74 -23.48
C ARG A 194 7.37 -1.81 -22.03
N LEU A 195 6.44 -1.75 -21.06
CA LEU A 195 6.74 -1.90 -19.65
C LEU A 195 6.88 -3.37 -19.23
N HIS A 196 6.14 -4.27 -19.86
CA HIS A 196 6.04 -5.70 -19.48
C HIS A 196 7.05 -6.57 -20.26
N VAL A 197 8.33 -6.19 -20.27
CA VAL A 197 9.40 -7.03 -20.86
C VAL A 197 9.76 -8.16 -19.87
N VAL A 198 9.93 -7.82 -18.61
CA VAL A 198 10.10 -8.77 -17.51
C VAL A 198 9.12 -8.41 -16.40
N SER A 199 8.35 -9.39 -15.93
CA SER A 199 7.41 -9.22 -14.82
C SER A 199 7.93 -9.87 -13.55
N ILE A 200 7.77 -9.16 -12.44
CA ILE A 200 8.02 -9.65 -11.09
C ILE A 200 6.74 -9.48 -10.28
N ASP A 201 6.16 -10.59 -9.84
CA ASP A 201 4.96 -10.57 -9.01
C ASP A 201 5.36 -10.70 -7.55
N MET A 202 5.09 -9.63 -6.77
CA MET A 202 5.36 -9.61 -5.34
C MET A 202 4.25 -10.36 -4.60
N PRO A 203 4.57 -11.43 -3.87
CA PRO A 203 3.57 -12.15 -3.11
C PRO A 203 3.05 -11.27 -1.96
N PRO A 204 1.73 -11.22 -1.73
CA PRO A 204 1.17 -10.57 -0.55
C PRO A 204 1.60 -11.31 0.72
N LEU A 205 1.55 -10.64 1.87
CA LEU A 205 2.09 -11.17 3.12
C LEU A 205 1.35 -12.43 3.59
N HIS A 206 0.04 -12.52 3.34
CA HIS A 206 -0.77 -13.71 3.67
C HIS A 206 -0.39 -14.97 2.86
N HIS A 207 0.31 -14.83 1.71
CA HIS A 207 0.88 -15.95 0.95
C HIS A 207 2.31 -16.33 1.38
N ARG A 208 2.89 -15.60 2.36
CA ARG A 208 4.23 -15.85 2.91
C ARG A 208 4.23 -15.70 4.43
N LYS A 209 3.28 -16.35 5.10
CA LYS A 209 3.10 -16.25 6.56
C LYS A 209 4.35 -16.63 7.35
N ASP A 210 5.19 -17.53 6.81
CA ASP A 210 6.48 -17.89 7.40
C ASP A 210 7.46 -16.71 7.55
N ASP A 211 7.28 -15.65 6.78
CA ASP A 211 8.11 -14.45 6.86
C ASP A 211 7.65 -13.50 7.99
N ILE A 212 6.40 -13.63 8.48
CA ILE A 212 5.82 -12.71 9.49
C ILE A 212 6.65 -12.65 10.77
N PRO A 213 7.03 -13.78 11.41
CA PRO A 213 7.84 -13.71 12.63
C PRO A 213 9.20 -13.05 12.43
N LEU A 214 9.84 -13.31 11.28
CA LEU A 214 11.14 -12.73 10.93
C LEU A 214 11.03 -11.21 10.72
N LEU A 215 10.01 -10.78 10.00
CA LEU A 215 9.72 -9.35 9.76
C LEU A 215 9.38 -8.64 11.06
N ALA A 216 8.52 -9.23 11.89
CA ALA A 216 8.12 -8.67 13.17
C ALA A 216 9.32 -8.51 14.12
N GLN A 217 10.20 -9.51 14.19
CA GLN A 217 11.42 -9.44 14.98
C GLN A 217 12.39 -8.37 14.45
N HIS A 218 12.53 -8.28 13.12
CA HIS A 218 13.36 -7.24 12.49
C HIS A 218 12.86 -5.83 12.83
N PHE A 219 11.56 -5.58 12.73
CA PHE A 219 10.97 -4.29 13.07
C PHE A 219 11.06 -4.00 14.57
N LEU A 220 10.81 -5.00 15.42
CA LEU A 220 10.98 -4.85 16.87
C LEU A 220 12.40 -4.36 17.22
N HIS A 221 13.44 -5.01 16.73
CA HIS A 221 14.82 -4.62 17.01
C HIS A 221 15.13 -3.20 16.52
N ARG A 222 14.64 -2.83 15.33
CA ARG A 222 14.82 -1.49 14.78
C ARG A 222 14.14 -0.43 15.66
N PHE A 223 12.87 -0.59 15.95
CA PHE A 223 12.11 0.41 16.72
C PHE A 223 12.50 0.45 18.20
N ALA A 224 12.90 -0.68 18.78
CA ALA A 224 13.46 -0.70 20.13
C ALA A 224 14.76 0.10 20.22
N ALA A 225 15.66 -0.07 19.23
CA ALA A 225 16.89 0.72 19.15
C ALA A 225 16.62 2.22 18.93
N GLU A 226 15.68 2.59 18.04
CA GLU A 226 15.30 3.98 17.76
C GLU A 226 14.64 4.66 18.98
N SER A 227 13.85 3.92 19.76
CA SER A 227 13.16 4.44 20.96
C SER A 227 13.98 4.32 22.25
N GLY A 228 15.17 3.72 22.23
CA GLY A 228 15.98 3.46 23.42
C GLY A 228 15.35 2.48 24.41
N LYS A 229 14.37 1.67 23.97
CA LYS A 229 13.72 0.65 24.80
C LYS A 229 14.47 -0.67 24.75
N HIS A 230 14.52 -1.35 25.89
CA HIS A 230 15.06 -2.72 25.99
C HIS A 230 13.89 -3.70 25.95
N LEU A 231 13.71 -4.37 24.83
CA LEU A 231 12.70 -5.40 24.61
C LEU A 231 13.39 -6.71 24.26
N ASP A 232 13.05 -7.78 24.98
CA ASP A 232 13.64 -9.11 24.77
C ASP A 232 13.03 -9.82 23.55
N GLY A 233 11.79 -9.44 23.15
CA GLY A 233 11.14 -10.07 22.00
C GLY A 233 9.63 -9.85 21.95
N ILE A 234 8.99 -10.69 21.13
CA ILE A 234 7.53 -10.76 20.98
C ILE A 234 7.04 -12.02 21.68
N GLY A 235 6.06 -11.88 22.56
CA GLY A 235 5.48 -13.01 23.29
C GLY A 235 4.88 -14.06 22.33
N PRO A 236 4.92 -15.37 22.69
CA PRO A 236 4.47 -16.44 21.79
C PRO A 236 3.00 -16.33 21.38
N ASP A 237 2.13 -15.82 22.24
CA ASP A 237 0.72 -15.60 21.90
C ASP A 237 0.55 -14.41 20.96
N ALA A 238 1.36 -13.36 21.12
CA ALA A 238 1.41 -12.24 20.20
C ALA A 238 1.87 -12.69 18.79
N VAL A 239 2.87 -13.56 18.69
CA VAL A 239 3.29 -14.15 17.41
C VAL A 239 2.17 -14.94 16.75
N LYS A 240 1.39 -15.73 17.50
CA LYS A 240 0.23 -16.45 16.95
C LYS A 240 -0.81 -15.51 16.36
N VAL A 241 -1.11 -14.42 17.05
CA VAL A 241 -2.05 -13.40 16.57
C VAL A 241 -1.53 -12.75 15.27
N LEU A 242 -0.24 -12.37 15.21
CA LEU A 242 0.38 -11.84 14.00
C LEU A 242 0.29 -12.81 12.81
N MET A 243 0.46 -14.13 13.04
CA MET A 243 0.36 -15.15 11.99
C MET A 243 -1.07 -15.43 11.54
N CYS A 244 -2.08 -15.19 12.39
CA CYS A 244 -3.49 -15.39 12.05
C CYS A 244 -4.08 -14.24 11.23
N HIS A 245 -3.53 -13.04 11.33
CA HIS A 245 -4.02 -11.86 10.62
C HIS A 245 -3.73 -11.93 9.11
N ASP A 246 -4.61 -11.35 8.27
CA ASP A 246 -4.52 -11.42 6.80
C ASP A 246 -3.65 -10.32 6.18
N TRP A 247 -3.32 -9.27 6.95
CA TRP A 247 -2.43 -8.18 6.56
C TRP A 247 -2.80 -7.50 5.22
N PRO A 248 -3.98 -6.87 5.10
CA PRO A 248 -4.38 -6.17 3.87
C PRO A 248 -3.41 -5.05 3.46
N GLY A 249 -2.74 -4.40 4.42
CA GLY A 249 -1.67 -3.43 4.18
C GLY A 249 -0.27 -4.06 4.08
N ASN A 250 -0.17 -5.41 4.07
CA ASN A 250 1.06 -6.17 3.92
C ASN A 250 2.15 -5.79 4.94
N ILE A 251 3.40 -5.65 4.47
CA ILE A 251 4.55 -5.34 5.34
C ILE A 251 4.41 -3.95 5.96
N ARG A 252 3.83 -2.97 5.26
CA ARG A 252 3.64 -1.61 5.79
C ARG A 252 2.69 -1.61 6.99
N GLU A 253 1.64 -2.41 6.95
CA GLU A 253 0.72 -2.57 8.09
C GLU A 253 1.40 -3.27 9.26
N LEU A 254 2.11 -4.38 9.00
CA LEU A 254 2.89 -5.10 10.02
C LEU A 254 3.93 -4.17 10.68
N GLU A 255 4.66 -3.39 9.89
CA GLU A 255 5.63 -2.41 10.36
C GLU A 255 4.99 -1.41 11.33
N ASN A 256 3.86 -0.80 10.95
CA ASN A 256 3.13 0.16 11.79
C ASN A 256 2.59 -0.48 13.09
N VAL A 257 2.11 -1.73 13.01
CA VAL A 257 1.61 -2.46 14.20
C VAL A 257 2.75 -2.72 15.18
N ILE A 258 3.91 -3.16 14.69
CA ILE A 258 5.08 -3.42 15.56
C ILE A 258 5.66 -2.11 16.10
N GLU A 259 5.74 -1.04 15.31
CA GLU A 259 6.16 0.27 15.78
C GLU A 259 5.29 0.74 16.96
N ARG A 260 3.98 0.69 16.81
CA ARG A 260 3.03 1.05 17.86
C ARG A 260 3.20 0.15 19.10
N ALA A 261 3.31 -1.16 18.89
CA ALA A 261 3.49 -2.11 19.98
C ALA A 261 4.76 -1.84 20.78
N VAL A 262 5.87 -1.50 20.13
CA VAL A 262 7.11 -1.10 20.80
C VAL A 262 6.92 0.19 21.60
N LEU A 263 6.21 1.17 21.05
CA LEU A 263 5.98 2.45 21.75
C LEU A 263 5.09 2.28 22.99
N LEU A 264 4.07 1.43 22.92
CA LEU A 264 3.09 1.21 24.00
C LEU A 264 3.53 0.15 25.02
N SER A 265 4.43 -0.75 24.68
CA SER A 265 4.89 -1.81 25.59
C SER A 265 5.54 -1.24 26.84
N GLU A 266 5.10 -1.71 28.01
CA GLU A 266 5.64 -1.39 29.35
C GLU A 266 6.56 -2.49 29.91
N GLY A 267 6.45 -3.71 29.36
CA GLY A 267 7.23 -4.87 29.81
C GLY A 267 8.40 -5.21 28.90
N PRO A 268 9.17 -6.25 29.22
CA PRO A 268 10.30 -6.70 28.41
C PRO A 268 9.88 -7.43 27.10
N LEU A 269 8.62 -7.86 27.01
CA LEU A 269 8.08 -8.57 25.85
C LEU A 269 6.84 -7.83 25.32
N VAL A 270 6.75 -7.71 23.98
CA VAL A 270 5.52 -7.27 23.33
C VAL A 270 4.43 -8.33 23.50
N THR A 271 3.30 -7.94 24.06
CA THR A 271 2.15 -8.81 24.34
C THR A 271 1.05 -8.64 23.30
N VAL A 272 -0.01 -9.47 23.37
CA VAL A 272 -1.19 -9.35 22.50
C VAL A 272 -1.89 -7.98 22.70
N ALA A 273 -1.91 -7.48 23.95
CA ALA A 273 -2.55 -6.20 24.26
C ALA A 273 -1.83 -5.01 23.59
N ASP A 274 -0.50 -5.10 23.41
CA ASP A 274 0.29 -4.05 22.79
C ASP A 274 0.09 -3.98 21.27
N LEU A 275 -0.32 -5.08 20.61
CA LEU A 275 -0.44 -5.16 19.16
C LEU A 275 -1.58 -4.30 18.58
N GLN A 276 -2.70 -4.15 19.32
CA GLN A 276 -3.88 -3.36 18.88
C GLN A 276 -4.28 -3.60 17.41
N ILE A 277 -4.28 -4.88 16.99
CA ILE A 277 -4.65 -5.28 15.64
C ILE A 277 -6.16 -5.11 15.49
N GLY A 278 -6.60 -4.42 14.43
CA GLY A 278 -8.01 -4.16 14.15
C GLY A 278 -8.49 -2.75 14.51
N GLU A 279 -7.89 -2.06 15.47
CA GLU A 279 -8.25 -0.66 15.78
C GLU A 279 -7.82 0.34 14.69
N SER A 280 -6.71 0.05 14.01
CA SER A 280 -6.24 0.85 12.85
C SER A 280 -7.18 0.81 11.65
N LEU A 281 -8.03 -0.20 11.52
CA LEU A 281 -8.95 -0.38 10.41
C LEU A 281 -10.35 0.20 10.67
N ALA A 282 -10.66 0.61 11.91
CA ALA A 282 -11.93 1.29 12.20
C ALA A 282 -12.10 2.59 11.39
N TRP A 283 -11.00 3.26 11.04
CA TRP A 283 -11.01 4.43 10.16
C TRP A 283 -11.26 4.07 8.68
N THR A 284 -10.82 2.89 8.19
CA THR A 284 -11.00 2.47 6.78
C THR A 284 -12.25 1.62 6.57
N ALA A 285 -12.90 1.15 7.64
CA ALA A 285 -14.08 0.28 7.58
C ALA A 285 -15.36 0.97 7.06
N GLU A 286 -15.34 2.29 6.84
CA GLU A 286 -16.46 2.98 6.18
C GLU A 286 -16.53 2.76 4.67
N HIS A 287 -15.50 2.16 4.03
CA HIS A 287 -15.47 2.00 2.56
C HIS A 287 -15.37 0.56 2.07
N ASP A 288 -15.10 -0.42 2.93
CA ASP A 288 -15.13 -1.83 2.54
C ASP A 288 -16.40 -2.49 3.09
N ARG A 289 -17.47 -2.39 2.32
CA ARG A 289 -18.73 -3.12 2.58
C ARG A 289 -18.44 -4.61 2.41
N THR A 290 -17.92 -5.25 3.45
CA THR A 290 -18.15 -6.68 3.56
C THR A 290 -19.65 -6.89 3.47
N PRO A 291 -20.13 -7.73 2.55
CA PRO A 291 -21.58 -7.94 2.43
C PRO A 291 -22.09 -8.39 3.79
N ALA A 292 -23.09 -7.68 4.32
CA ALA A 292 -23.74 -7.97 5.60
C ALA A 292 -24.27 -9.41 5.68
N VAL A 293 -24.34 -10.09 4.53
CA VAL A 293 -24.80 -11.47 4.38
C VAL A 293 -23.77 -12.24 3.55
N ARG A 294 -23.20 -13.31 4.11
CA ARG A 294 -22.39 -14.29 3.39
C ARG A 294 -23.27 -15.47 2.99
N ILE A 295 -23.45 -15.67 1.69
CA ILE A 295 -24.19 -16.82 1.15
C ILE A 295 -23.16 -17.94 0.91
N PRO A 296 -23.26 -19.08 1.63
CA PRO A 296 -22.36 -20.22 1.40
C PRO A 296 -22.60 -20.85 0.02
N PRO A 297 -21.59 -21.55 -0.56
CA PRO A 297 -21.75 -22.20 -1.87
C PRO A 297 -22.91 -23.20 -1.95
N SER A 298 -23.34 -23.73 -0.80
CA SER A 298 -24.51 -24.62 -0.67
C SER A 298 -25.87 -23.89 -0.73
N GLY A 299 -25.85 -22.53 -0.76
CA GLY A 299 -27.04 -21.72 -0.61
C GLY A 299 -27.49 -21.54 0.84
N ILE A 300 -28.30 -20.55 1.10
CA ILE A 300 -28.98 -20.31 2.39
C ILE A 300 -30.38 -19.77 2.09
N SER A 301 -31.42 -20.18 2.85
CA SER A 301 -32.76 -19.67 2.66
C SER A 301 -32.86 -18.21 3.14
N LEU A 302 -33.76 -17.44 2.52
CA LEU A 302 -34.00 -16.06 2.93
C LEU A 302 -34.54 -15.99 4.37
N GLU A 303 -35.33 -17.00 4.76
CA GLU A 303 -35.86 -17.15 6.12
C GLU A 303 -34.76 -17.33 7.16
N GLU A 304 -33.72 -18.11 6.85
CA GLU A 304 -32.56 -18.31 7.73
C GLU A 304 -31.69 -17.05 7.84
N ILE A 305 -31.51 -16.30 6.75
CA ILE A 305 -30.83 -14.99 6.78
C ILE A 305 -31.60 -14.02 7.67
N GLU A 306 -32.91 -13.95 7.51
CA GLU A 306 -33.77 -13.09 8.32
C GLU A 306 -33.73 -13.47 9.79
N ARG A 307 -33.75 -14.77 10.11
CA ARG A 307 -33.65 -15.28 11.47
C ARG A 307 -32.34 -14.88 12.12
N GLN A 308 -31.22 -15.05 11.42
CA GLN A 308 -29.90 -14.67 11.91
C GLN A 308 -29.79 -13.16 12.16
N ALA A 309 -30.30 -12.32 11.25
CA ALA A 309 -30.32 -10.88 11.40
C ALA A 309 -31.12 -10.42 12.64
N LEU A 310 -32.30 -11.02 12.85
CA LEU A 310 -33.16 -10.73 14.01
C LEU A 310 -32.50 -11.14 15.32
N LEU A 311 -31.86 -12.30 15.37
CA LEU A 311 -31.14 -12.79 16.55
C LEU A 311 -29.94 -11.91 16.89
N GLU A 312 -29.18 -11.49 15.90
CA GLU A 312 -28.02 -10.64 16.10
C GLU A 312 -28.43 -9.25 16.59
N ALA A 313 -29.46 -8.65 16.01
CA ALA A 313 -29.99 -7.36 16.46
C ALA A 313 -30.51 -7.43 17.91
N LEU A 314 -31.16 -8.55 18.30
CA LEU A 314 -31.59 -8.77 19.68
C LEU A 314 -30.40 -8.91 20.65
N ARG A 315 -29.34 -9.60 20.25
CA ARG A 315 -28.11 -9.70 21.06
C ARG A 315 -27.47 -8.34 21.27
N MET A 316 -27.30 -7.58 20.19
CA MET A 316 -26.70 -6.23 20.24
C MET A 316 -27.51 -5.24 21.10
N SER A 317 -28.84 -5.42 21.15
CA SER A 317 -29.78 -4.59 21.95
C SER A 317 -30.10 -5.14 23.32
N ASN A 318 -29.32 -6.09 23.86
CA ASN A 318 -29.59 -6.75 25.13
C ASN A 318 -31.03 -7.30 25.25
N TRP A 319 -31.55 -7.86 24.16
CA TRP A 319 -32.90 -8.42 24.05
C TRP A 319 -34.06 -7.39 24.16
N VAL A 320 -33.76 -6.08 23.99
CA VAL A 320 -34.77 -5.03 23.94
C VAL A 320 -35.34 -4.95 22.53
N GLN A 321 -36.57 -5.42 22.31
CA GLN A 321 -37.18 -5.51 20.99
C GLN A 321 -37.30 -4.15 20.26
N LYS A 322 -37.52 -3.06 20.99
CA LYS A 322 -37.64 -1.72 20.44
C LYS A 322 -36.29 -1.25 19.83
N ASP A 323 -35.21 -1.50 20.50
CA ASP A 323 -33.86 -1.09 20.08
C ASP A 323 -33.35 -2.01 18.96
N ALA A 324 -33.66 -3.31 19.02
CA ALA A 324 -33.37 -4.26 17.94
C ALA A 324 -34.12 -3.89 16.64
N ALA A 325 -35.36 -3.44 16.75
CA ALA A 325 -36.14 -2.98 15.59
C ALA A 325 -35.50 -1.74 14.95
N LEU A 326 -34.95 -0.83 15.77
CA LEU A 326 -34.26 0.37 15.28
C LEU A 326 -32.98 0.00 14.51
N LEU A 327 -32.21 -0.97 15.02
CA LEU A 327 -31.00 -1.46 14.35
C LEU A 327 -31.28 -2.06 12.96
N LEU A 328 -32.43 -2.72 12.81
CA LEU A 328 -32.84 -3.34 11.54
C LEU A 328 -33.66 -2.41 10.64
N GLY A 329 -33.92 -1.16 11.03
CA GLY A 329 -34.71 -0.20 10.26
C GLY A 329 -36.17 -0.62 10.10
N ILE A 330 -36.74 -1.44 11.03
CA ILE A 330 -38.14 -1.91 11.01
C ILE A 330 -38.94 -1.36 12.20
N SER A 331 -40.25 -1.34 12.08
CA SER A 331 -41.07 -0.93 13.22
C SER A 331 -41.13 -2.01 14.31
N PRO A 332 -41.31 -1.64 15.60
CA PRO A 332 -41.44 -2.61 16.69
C PRO A 332 -42.56 -3.61 16.49
N ARG A 333 -43.60 -3.22 15.74
CA ARG A 333 -44.75 -4.07 15.40
C ARG A 333 -44.36 -5.18 14.41
N VAL A 334 -43.53 -4.82 13.41
CA VAL A 334 -42.96 -5.76 12.44
C VAL A 334 -41.97 -6.70 13.14
N MET A 335 -41.16 -6.18 14.05
CA MET A 335 -40.23 -7.00 14.85
C MET A 335 -40.99 -8.07 15.63
N SER A 336 -42.03 -7.68 16.40
CA SER A 336 -42.83 -8.63 17.20
C SER A 336 -43.54 -9.67 16.32
N TYR A 337 -44.03 -9.29 15.14
CA TYR A 337 -44.63 -10.23 14.18
C TYR A 337 -43.61 -11.25 13.67
N LYS A 338 -42.40 -10.80 13.24
CA LYS A 338 -41.35 -11.68 12.70
C LYS A 338 -40.80 -12.64 13.75
N LEU A 339 -40.66 -12.21 15.00
CA LEU A 339 -40.25 -13.08 16.10
C LEU A 339 -41.23 -14.22 16.33
N LYS A 340 -42.54 -13.97 16.22
CA LYS A 340 -43.57 -15.00 16.34
C LYS A 340 -43.56 -15.96 15.15
N VAL A 341 -43.46 -15.44 13.91
CA VAL A 341 -43.46 -16.26 12.70
C VAL A 341 -42.24 -17.19 12.67
N LEU A 342 -41.07 -16.67 13.01
CA LEU A 342 -39.80 -17.42 13.00
C LEU A 342 -39.53 -18.21 14.31
N ARG A 343 -40.51 -18.21 15.24
CA ARG A 343 -40.44 -18.92 16.53
C ARG A 343 -39.14 -18.62 17.30
N ILE A 344 -38.81 -17.34 17.40
CA ILE A 344 -37.64 -16.89 18.14
C ILE A 344 -38.09 -16.55 19.57
N ASP A 345 -37.64 -17.37 20.55
CA ASP A 345 -37.92 -17.14 21.97
C ASP A 345 -37.02 -16.04 22.51
N THR A 346 -37.64 -15.04 23.17
CA THR A 346 -36.89 -13.99 23.87
C THR A 346 -36.87 -14.28 25.40
N PRO A 347 -35.74 -14.06 26.11
CA PRO A 347 -35.63 -14.33 27.53
C PRO A 347 -36.71 -13.66 28.41
N ASN A 348 -37.25 -12.52 27.94
CA ASN A 348 -38.30 -11.77 28.66
C ASN A 348 -39.71 -12.28 28.42
N GLY A 349 -39.94 -13.33 27.64
CA GLY A 349 -41.26 -13.88 27.30
C GLY A 349 -41.84 -14.83 28.36
N ARG A 350 -41.08 -15.24 29.36
CA ARG A 350 -41.50 -16.24 30.36
C ARG A 350 -42.10 -15.68 31.66
N GLN A 351 -42.29 -14.36 31.81
CA GLN A 351 -42.83 -13.77 33.07
C GLN A 351 -44.26 -13.20 32.98
N LYS A 352 -45.06 -13.56 31.96
CA LYS A 352 -46.49 -13.22 31.98
C LYS A 352 -47.36 -14.44 31.67
N GLY A 353 -47.48 -15.34 32.66
CA GLY A 353 -48.38 -16.49 32.46
C GLY A 353 -48.43 -17.44 33.61
N THR A 354 -48.51 -16.96 34.91
CA THR A 354 -48.99 -17.73 36.02
C THR A 354 -49.28 -16.78 37.21
N ALA A 355 -50.40 -16.08 37.12
CA ALA A 355 -51.07 -15.53 38.30
C ALA A 355 -52.53 -15.30 37.86
N GLU A 356 -53.37 -16.30 38.10
CA GLU A 356 -54.80 -16.21 38.38
C GLU A 356 -55.38 -17.59 38.28
N LEU A 357 -55.67 -18.19 39.44
CA LEU A 357 -56.86 -18.96 39.76
C LEU A 357 -56.64 -19.79 41.01
N SER A 358 -56.94 -19.21 42.14
CA SER A 358 -57.51 -19.92 43.30
C SER A 358 -58.28 -18.93 44.15
N THR A 359 -59.51 -18.72 43.81
CA THR A 359 -60.62 -18.43 44.68
C THR A 359 -61.46 -19.70 44.72
N ASP A 360 -61.76 -20.16 45.86
CA ASP A 360 -62.50 -20.14 46.90
C ASP A 360 -63.32 -21.19 47.48
N PRO A 361 -64.24 -21.30 48.13
CA PRO A 361 -64.37 -20.90 49.52
C PRO A 361 -64.76 -22.12 50.41
N GLU A 362 -64.52 -22.07 51.64
CA GLU A 362 -65.33 -22.27 52.82
C GLU A 362 -64.44 -22.38 54.07
#